data_8846525661fc9efc6ff2a6baf3c72d57
#
_entry.id   8846525661fc9efc6ff2a6baf3c72d57
#
_cell.length_a   1.000
_cell.length_b   1.000
_cell.length_c   1.000
_cell.angle_alpha   90.00
_cell.angle_beta   90.00
_cell.angle_gamma   90.00
#
_symmetry.space_group_name_H-M   'P 1'
#
loop_
_entity.id
_entity.type
_entity.pdbx_description
1 polymer ?
#
loop_
_entity_poly.entity_id
_entity_poly.type
_entity_poly.pdbx_seq_one_letter_code
_entity_poly.pdbx_strand_id
1 'polypeptide(L)'
;GTAATMGVICMTMAKAMGCNEILTGGAILSGVFFGDRCSPVSTSALLVSELTHTNIFDNIRLMVRTAIVPLILTCAFYGVCGIAFPAAEAGNLSLTESFSGVFHLGLIPILPAVVIMVLSLFRVQVRMAMLASIMTALGVCLFWQHTDLFLIVGILVNGYKSPDPSISSMIDGGGIMSMVRVALIITISSSYSGIFEGTGLLNGLKSKMGSVSRKITVFGTILMTSMVAGMVACNQTLATMLVDQVCKDLEPDQQRFAIDMENSVI
;
A
#
# COMPACT_ATOMS: atom_id res chain seq x y z
N GLY A 1 3.72 -3.73 -3.71
CA GLY A 1 4.19 -2.81 -4.77
C GLY A 1 5.02 -1.69 -4.18
N THR A 2 4.41 -0.73 -3.47
CA THR A 2 5.06 0.52 -3.01
C THR A 2 6.34 0.29 -2.19
N ALA A 3 6.36 -0.69 -1.29
CA ALA A 3 7.56 -1.02 -0.52
C ALA A 3 8.71 -1.52 -1.39
N ALA A 4 8.41 -2.24 -2.47
CA ALA A 4 9.43 -2.77 -3.37
C ALA A 4 10.02 -1.70 -4.30
N THR A 5 9.23 -0.72 -4.71
CA THR A 5 9.68 0.35 -5.62
C THR A 5 10.25 1.54 -4.85
N MET A 6 9.40 2.24 -4.12
CA MET A 6 9.83 3.42 -3.34
C MET A 6 10.79 3.05 -2.20
N GLY A 7 10.62 1.85 -1.62
CA GLY A 7 11.53 1.37 -0.58
C GLY A 7 12.96 1.22 -1.07
N VAL A 8 13.16 0.68 -2.27
CA VAL A 8 14.51 0.56 -2.86
C VAL A 8 15.09 1.95 -3.14
N ILE A 9 14.32 2.83 -3.77
CA ILE A 9 14.77 4.21 -4.05
C ILE A 9 15.16 4.94 -2.77
N CYS A 10 14.28 4.96 -1.78
CA CYS A 10 14.56 5.64 -0.50
C CYS A 10 15.75 5.02 0.24
N MET A 11 15.89 3.69 0.21
CA MET A 11 17.04 3.01 0.85
C MET A 11 18.36 3.33 0.14
N THR A 12 18.34 3.40 -1.19
CA THR A 12 19.55 3.76 -1.95
C THR A 12 19.96 5.21 -1.70
N MET A 13 18.99 6.12 -1.65
CA MET A 13 19.24 7.52 -1.27
C MET A 13 19.80 7.61 0.16
N ALA A 14 19.23 6.88 1.10
CA ALA A 14 19.70 6.86 2.49
C ALA A 14 21.13 6.32 2.62
N LYS A 15 21.47 5.28 1.86
CA LYS A 15 22.85 4.77 1.78
C LYS A 15 23.81 5.81 1.21
N ALA A 16 23.42 6.48 0.12
CA ALA A 16 24.22 7.56 -0.47
C ALA A 16 24.42 8.75 0.48
N MET A 17 23.45 9.00 1.36
CA MET A 17 23.52 10.04 2.39
C MET A 17 24.21 9.57 3.68
N GLY A 18 24.66 8.31 3.77
CA GLY A 18 25.28 7.75 4.97
C GLY A 18 24.32 7.56 6.15
N CYS A 19 23.02 7.48 5.90
CA CYS A 19 22.01 7.26 6.92
C CYS A 19 22.03 5.82 7.45
N ASN A 20 21.60 5.62 8.69
CA ASN A 20 21.48 4.28 9.27
C ASN A 20 20.41 3.46 8.53
N GLU A 21 20.81 2.35 7.90
CA GLU A 21 19.94 1.51 7.06
C GLU A 21 18.75 0.90 7.83
N ILE A 22 18.97 0.50 9.08
CA ILE A 22 17.92 -0.13 9.92
C ILE A 22 16.84 0.90 10.23
N LEU A 23 17.24 2.09 10.68
CA LEU A 23 16.31 3.18 10.99
C LEU A 23 15.56 3.63 9.73
N THR A 24 16.26 3.77 8.61
CA THR A 24 15.66 4.13 7.33
C THR A 24 14.67 3.06 6.86
N GLY A 25 15.04 1.78 6.94
CA GLY A 25 14.13 0.68 6.61
C GLY A 25 12.86 0.68 7.46
N GLY A 26 13.00 0.91 8.76
CA GLY A 26 11.87 1.05 9.67
C GLY A 26 10.97 2.25 9.32
N ALA A 27 11.56 3.40 9.01
CA ALA A 27 10.82 4.59 8.61
C ALA A 27 10.06 4.40 7.29
N ILE A 28 10.69 3.75 6.30
CA ILE A 28 10.07 3.41 5.01
C ILE A 28 8.86 2.50 5.23
N LEU A 29 9.02 1.42 6.01
CA LEU A 29 7.93 0.49 6.31
C LEU A 29 6.79 1.19 7.04
N SER A 30 7.08 2.01 8.04
CA SER A 30 6.07 2.77 8.77
C SER A 30 5.29 3.71 7.85
N GLY A 31 5.97 4.38 6.92
CA GLY A 31 5.34 5.25 5.92
C GLY A 31 4.48 4.48 4.92
N VAL A 32 4.93 3.30 4.48
CA VAL A 32 4.17 2.42 3.57
C VAL A 32 2.88 1.94 4.23
N PHE A 33 2.94 1.45 5.48
CA PHE A 33 1.75 1.00 6.22
C PHE A 33 0.78 2.15 6.50
N PHE A 34 1.28 3.33 6.87
CA PHE A 34 0.41 4.51 7.02
C PHE A 34 -0.27 4.89 5.70
N GLY A 35 0.47 4.87 4.59
CA GLY A 35 -0.06 5.16 3.26
C GLY A 35 -1.08 4.12 2.80
N ASP A 36 -0.83 2.84 3.03
CA ASP A 36 -1.75 1.76 2.69
C ASP A 36 -3.08 1.89 3.43
N ARG A 37 -3.02 2.31 4.68
CA ARG A 37 -4.18 2.47 5.55
C ARG A 37 -5.00 3.74 5.29
N CYS A 38 -4.33 4.86 4.94
CA CYS A 38 -4.95 6.17 4.83
C CYS A 38 -5.11 6.67 3.39
N SER A 39 -4.85 5.86 2.39
CA SER A 39 -4.92 6.25 0.98
C SER A 39 -6.17 5.71 0.28
N PRO A 40 -6.90 6.53 -0.46
CA PRO A 40 -8.06 6.08 -1.24
C PRO A 40 -7.68 5.18 -2.44
N VAL A 41 -6.41 5.13 -2.80
CA VAL A 41 -5.88 4.23 -3.87
C VAL A 41 -5.29 2.94 -3.32
N SER A 42 -5.35 2.74 -2.02
CA SER A 42 -4.93 1.49 -1.38
C SER A 42 -5.86 0.35 -1.73
N THR A 43 -5.27 -0.78 -2.13
CA THR A 43 -6.03 -2.01 -2.40
C THR A 43 -6.63 -2.62 -1.14
N SER A 44 -5.96 -2.46 0.01
CA SER A 44 -6.40 -2.98 1.29
C SER A 44 -7.60 -2.20 1.82
N ALA A 45 -7.53 -0.86 1.84
CA ALA A 45 -8.64 0.00 2.25
C ALA A 45 -9.84 -0.14 1.30
N LEU A 46 -9.61 -0.29 -0.01
CA LEU A 46 -10.67 -0.54 -0.98
C LEU A 46 -11.34 -1.89 -0.71
N LEU A 47 -10.57 -2.95 -0.42
CA LEU A 47 -11.12 -4.27 -0.12
C LEU A 47 -12.00 -4.22 1.13
N VAL A 48 -11.57 -3.58 2.20
CA VAL A 48 -12.39 -3.45 3.42
C VAL A 48 -13.68 -2.69 3.12
N SER A 49 -13.61 -1.58 2.38
CA SER A 49 -14.81 -0.81 2.03
C SER A 49 -15.80 -1.60 1.17
N GLU A 50 -15.32 -2.45 0.27
CA GLU A 50 -16.17 -3.34 -0.55
C GLU A 50 -16.79 -4.46 0.29
N LEU A 51 -16.04 -5.10 1.18
CA LEU A 51 -16.54 -6.18 2.06
C LEU A 51 -17.59 -5.67 3.05
N THR A 52 -17.37 -4.48 3.61
CA THR A 52 -18.28 -3.87 4.59
C THR A 52 -19.35 -2.98 3.96
N HIS A 53 -19.38 -2.84 2.63
CA HIS A 53 -20.31 -1.97 1.90
C HIS A 53 -20.32 -0.52 2.39
N THR A 54 -19.15 0.00 2.77
CA THR A 54 -18.97 1.36 3.29
C THR A 54 -18.30 2.28 2.27
N ASN A 55 -18.36 3.59 2.51
CA ASN A 55 -17.69 4.56 1.65
C ASN A 55 -16.21 4.70 2.06
N ILE A 56 -15.31 4.42 1.11
CA ILE A 56 -13.86 4.49 1.35
C ILE A 56 -13.39 5.86 1.88
N PHE A 57 -13.96 6.96 1.40
CA PHE A 57 -13.55 8.30 1.83
C PHE A 57 -13.98 8.61 3.27
N ASP A 58 -15.11 8.09 3.70
CA ASP A 58 -15.58 8.24 5.08
C ASP A 58 -14.74 7.36 6.02
N ASN A 59 -14.41 6.14 5.60
CA ASN A 59 -13.48 5.27 6.32
C ASN A 59 -12.12 5.96 6.50
N ILE A 60 -11.51 6.46 5.43
CA ILE A 60 -10.21 7.15 5.49
C ILE A 60 -10.26 8.33 6.45
N ARG A 61 -11.33 9.14 6.43
CA ARG A 61 -11.48 10.26 7.37
C ARG A 61 -11.43 9.82 8.83
N LEU A 62 -12.05 8.69 9.15
CA LEU A 62 -12.04 8.13 10.49
C LEU A 62 -10.71 7.48 10.82
N MET A 63 -10.10 6.78 9.85
CA MET A 63 -8.78 6.17 9.97
C MET A 63 -7.69 7.20 10.27
N VAL A 64 -7.69 8.33 9.58
CA VAL A 64 -6.74 9.43 9.87
C VAL A 64 -6.85 9.90 11.32
N ARG A 65 -8.07 9.96 11.88
CA ARG A 65 -8.24 10.33 13.29
C ARG A 65 -7.61 9.33 14.25
N THR A 66 -7.72 8.03 13.97
CA THR A 66 -7.11 6.99 14.81
C THR A 66 -5.60 6.87 14.58
N ALA A 67 -5.13 7.17 13.37
CA ALA A 67 -3.73 7.06 12.98
C ALA A 67 -2.87 8.28 13.35
N ILE A 68 -3.48 9.45 13.62
CA ILE A 68 -2.72 10.71 13.84
C ILE A 68 -1.79 10.63 15.06
N VAL A 69 -2.24 9.99 16.14
CA VAL A 69 -1.42 9.85 17.36
C VAL A 69 -0.24 8.92 17.12
N PRO A 70 -0.42 7.68 16.61
CA PRO A 70 0.70 6.82 16.20
C PRO A 70 1.64 7.48 15.20
N LEU A 71 1.10 8.23 14.22
CA LEU A 71 1.91 8.94 13.23
C LEU A 71 2.83 9.98 13.89
N ILE A 72 2.29 10.83 14.76
CA ILE A 72 3.07 11.85 15.47
C ILE A 72 4.15 11.19 16.32
N LEU A 73 3.82 10.13 17.05
CA LEU A 73 4.79 9.40 17.88
C LEU A 73 5.89 8.77 17.02
N THR A 74 5.54 8.19 15.88
CA THR A 74 6.49 7.59 14.94
C THR A 74 7.40 8.65 14.33
N CYS A 75 6.85 9.77 13.89
CA CYS A 75 7.63 10.90 13.36
C CYS A 75 8.58 11.47 14.44
N ALA A 76 8.10 11.64 15.66
CA ALA A 76 8.93 12.10 16.79
C ALA A 76 10.06 11.10 17.09
N PHE A 77 9.75 9.79 17.11
CA PHE A 77 10.75 8.75 17.34
C PHE A 77 11.85 8.78 16.27
N TYR A 78 11.48 8.77 14.97
CA TYR A 78 12.48 8.84 13.91
C TYR A 78 13.20 10.19 13.85
N GLY A 79 12.54 11.29 14.22
CA GLY A 79 13.19 12.60 14.36
C GLY A 79 14.28 12.58 15.44
N VAL A 80 13.97 12.04 16.61
CA VAL A 80 14.95 11.88 17.70
C VAL A 80 16.09 10.94 17.30
N CYS A 81 15.76 9.80 16.67
CA CYS A 81 16.78 8.87 16.16
C CYS A 81 17.68 9.51 15.11
N GLY A 82 17.12 10.34 14.21
CA GLY A 82 17.91 11.06 13.20
C GLY A 82 18.90 12.07 13.81
N ILE A 83 18.54 12.69 14.93
CA ILE A 83 19.45 13.57 15.69
C ILE A 83 20.49 12.75 16.46
N ALA A 84 20.08 11.62 17.06
CA ALA A 84 20.96 10.77 17.86
C ALA A 84 21.97 9.97 17.00
N PHE A 85 21.61 9.65 15.77
CA PHE A 85 22.45 8.92 14.82
C PHE A 85 22.61 9.76 13.53
N PRO A 86 23.39 10.85 13.57
CA PRO A 86 23.60 11.69 12.41
C PRO A 86 24.20 10.87 11.26
N ALA A 87 23.84 11.24 10.03
CA ALA A 87 24.39 10.63 8.83
C ALA A 87 25.94 10.76 8.84
N ALA A 88 26.63 9.71 8.46
CA ALA A 88 28.05 9.81 8.14
C ALA A 88 28.23 10.73 6.92
N GLU A 89 29.47 11.25 6.71
CA GLU A 89 29.73 12.16 5.59
C GLU A 89 29.08 11.66 4.28
N ALA A 90 28.23 12.51 3.70
CA ALA A 90 27.50 12.17 2.50
C ALA A 90 28.50 11.85 1.36
N GLY A 91 28.47 10.59 0.91
CA GLY A 91 29.16 10.21 -0.32
C GLY A 91 28.62 11.03 -1.49
N ASN A 92 29.43 11.28 -2.48
CA ASN A 92 29.07 12.05 -3.68
C ASN A 92 27.75 11.52 -4.28
N LEU A 93 26.70 12.33 -4.23
CA LEU A 93 25.40 12.06 -4.82
C LEU A 93 25.48 12.11 -6.36
N SER A 94 26.10 11.11 -6.97
CA SER A 94 26.06 10.91 -8.43
C SER A 94 24.68 10.44 -8.93
N LEU A 95 23.73 10.20 -8.00
CA LEU A 95 22.39 9.73 -8.35
C LEU A 95 21.65 10.73 -9.26
N THR A 96 21.73 12.03 -8.96
CA THR A 96 21.08 13.06 -9.79
C THR A 96 21.64 13.06 -11.21
N GLU A 97 22.95 12.86 -11.38
CA GLU A 97 23.59 12.74 -12.68
C GLU A 97 23.14 11.49 -13.42
N SER A 98 23.09 10.35 -12.73
CA SER A 98 22.61 9.08 -13.31
C SER A 98 21.15 9.17 -13.75
N PHE A 99 20.28 9.78 -12.94
CA PHE A 99 18.88 9.98 -13.33
C PHE A 99 18.71 11.01 -14.44
N SER A 100 19.47 12.09 -14.43
CA SER A 100 19.42 13.13 -15.49
C SER A 100 19.95 12.63 -16.83
N GLY A 101 20.82 11.61 -16.81
CA GLY A 101 21.30 10.95 -18.03
C GLY A 101 20.25 10.07 -18.73
N VAL A 102 19.23 9.60 -17.98
CA VAL A 102 18.19 8.70 -18.52
C VAL A 102 16.85 9.40 -18.67
N PHE A 103 16.53 10.36 -17.80
CA PHE A 103 15.25 11.05 -17.78
C PHE A 103 15.41 12.57 -17.86
N HIS A 104 14.50 13.23 -18.58
CA HIS A 104 14.35 14.68 -18.51
C HIS A 104 13.68 15.05 -17.18
N LEU A 105 14.53 15.36 -16.19
CA LEU A 105 14.06 15.76 -14.86
C LEU A 105 13.40 17.14 -14.91
N GLY A 106 12.35 17.34 -14.10
CA GLY A 106 11.63 18.60 -14.01
C GLY A 106 10.37 18.48 -13.16
N LEU A 107 9.55 19.50 -13.17
CA LEU A 107 8.25 19.48 -12.45
C LEU A 107 7.15 18.74 -13.23
N ILE A 108 7.26 18.64 -14.54
CA ILE A 108 6.25 18.02 -15.40
C ILE A 108 6.07 16.52 -15.14
N PRO A 109 7.13 15.71 -14.91
CA PRO A 109 6.98 14.33 -14.50
C PRO A 109 6.20 14.10 -13.18
N ILE A 110 6.04 15.13 -12.35
CA ILE A 110 5.25 15.04 -11.09
C ILE A 110 3.74 15.17 -11.38
N LEU A 111 3.36 15.67 -12.54
CA LEU A 111 1.97 15.96 -12.89
C LEU A 111 1.00 14.77 -12.67
N PRO A 112 1.31 13.51 -13.05
CA PRO A 112 0.42 12.37 -12.80
C PRO A 112 0.14 12.15 -11.30
N ALA A 113 1.16 12.35 -10.44
CA ALA A 113 1.01 12.24 -9.00
C ALA A 113 0.13 13.36 -8.43
N VAL A 114 0.30 14.58 -8.93
CA VAL A 114 -0.57 15.72 -8.55
C VAL A 114 -2.00 15.48 -8.99
N VAL A 115 -2.23 14.98 -10.20
CA VAL A 115 -3.58 14.68 -10.72
C VAL A 115 -4.30 13.67 -9.83
N ILE A 116 -3.67 12.57 -9.46
CA ILE A 116 -4.32 11.56 -8.61
C ILE A 116 -4.60 12.10 -7.20
N MET A 117 -3.70 12.91 -6.64
CA MET A 117 -3.91 13.55 -5.33
C MET A 117 -5.08 14.54 -5.36
N VAL A 118 -5.13 15.40 -6.37
CA VAL A 118 -6.19 16.40 -6.53
C VAL A 118 -7.55 15.72 -6.73
N LEU A 119 -7.65 14.74 -7.63
CA LEU A 119 -8.89 14.01 -7.87
C LEU A 119 -9.35 13.23 -6.63
N SER A 120 -8.43 12.68 -5.86
CA SER A 120 -8.75 12.03 -4.58
C SER A 120 -9.30 13.03 -3.57
N LEU A 121 -8.76 14.25 -3.51
CA LEU A 121 -9.26 15.31 -2.64
C LEU A 121 -10.69 15.75 -3.02
N PHE A 122 -11.00 15.76 -4.31
CA PHE A 122 -12.36 16.00 -4.84
C PHE A 122 -13.30 14.79 -4.71
N ARG A 123 -12.88 13.70 -4.06
CA ARG A 123 -13.66 12.47 -3.87
C ARG A 123 -14.16 11.84 -5.19
N VAL A 124 -13.42 12.02 -6.26
CA VAL A 124 -13.69 11.33 -7.52
C VAL A 124 -13.47 9.83 -7.32
N GLN A 125 -14.28 9.00 -7.99
CA GLN A 125 -14.12 7.54 -7.91
C GLN A 125 -12.67 7.14 -8.21
N VAL A 126 -12.10 6.28 -7.36
CA VAL A 126 -10.69 5.87 -7.41
C VAL A 126 -10.29 5.36 -8.80
N ARG A 127 -11.15 4.57 -9.44
CA ARG A 127 -10.92 4.05 -10.80
C ARG A 127 -10.72 5.18 -11.82
N MET A 128 -11.54 6.23 -11.75
CA MET A 128 -11.44 7.38 -12.65
C MET A 128 -10.20 8.23 -12.36
N ALA A 129 -9.87 8.41 -11.08
CA ALA A 129 -8.65 9.11 -10.67
C ALA A 129 -7.39 8.39 -11.15
N MET A 130 -7.35 7.06 -11.04
CA MET A 130 -6.26 6.24 -11.57
C MET A 130 -6.15 6.32 -13.09
N LEU A 131 -7.27 6.20 -13.81
CA LEU A 131 -7.28 6.34 -15.28
C LEU A 131 -6.78 7.72 -15.72
N ALA A 132 -7.25 8.79 -15.09
CA ALA A 132 -6.79 10.15 -15.39
C ALA A 132 -5.28 10.32 -15.14
N SER A 133 -4.77 9.75 -14.04
CA SER A 133 -3.32 9.76 -13.75
C SER A 133 -2.53 8.99 -14.80
N ILE A 134 -3.00 7.81 -15.22
CA ILE A 134 -2.35 7.01 -16.29
C ILE A 134 -2.35 7.78 -17.61
N MET A 135 -3.46 8.38 -18.00
CA MET A 135 -3.53 9.18 -19.23
C MET A 135 -2.58 10.40 -19.18
N THR A 136 -2.49 11.05 -18.02
CA THR A 136 -1.54 12.14 -17.81
C THR A 136 -0.09 11.65 -17.90
N ALA A 137 0.22 10.50 -17.30
CA ALA A 137 1.55 9.89 -17.39
C ALA A 137 1.93 9.54 -18.84
N LEU A 138 0.99 8.97 -19.60
CA LEU A 138 1.18 8.72 -21.04
C LEU A 138 1.48 10.01 -21.82
N GLY A 139 0.73 11.08 -21.53
CA GLY A 139 1.00 12.40 -22.13
C GLY A 139 2.41 12.91 -21.79
N VAL A 140 2.83 12.80 -20.54
CA VAL A 140 4.19 13.20 -20.13
C VAL A 140 5.26 12.36 -20.83
N CYS A 141 5.06 11.05 -20.95
CA CYS A 141 6.00 10.17 -21.65
C CYS A 141 6.13 10.54 -23.13
N LEU A 142 5.02 10.86 -23.81
CA LEU A 142 5.02 11.18 -25.23
C LEU A 142 5.58 12.60 -25.52
N PHE A 143 5.10 13.60 -24.75
CA PHE A 143 5.39 15.01 -25.07
C PHE A 143 6.62 15.56 -24.37
N TRP A 144 6.94 15.07 -23.17
CA TRP A 144 8.07 15.57 -22.38
C TRP A 144 9.30 14.67 -22.45
N GLN A 145 9.10 13.36 -22.36
CA GLN A 145 10.21 12.41 -22.46
C GLN A 145 10.52 11.99 -23.92
N HIS A 146 9.68 12.40 -24.87
CA HIS A 146 9.82 12.03 -26.29
C HIS A 146 9.96 10.52 -26.51
N THR A 147 9.30 9.72 -25.67
CA THR A 147 9.35 8.26 -25.74
C THR A 147 8.44 7.77 -26.87
N ASP A 148 8.94 6.85 -27.69
CA ASP A 148 8.17 6.28 -28.78
C ASP A 148 6.95 5.49 -28.24
N LEU A 149 5.80 5.64 -28.90
CA LEU A 149 4.54 5.00 -28.51
C LEU A 149 4.69 3.48 -28.43
N PHE A 150 5.43 2.88 -29.37
CA PHE A 150 5.66 1.43 -29.38
C PHE A 150 6.46 0.96 -28.16
N LEU A 151 7.43 1.76 -27.73
CA LEU A 151 8.24 1.51 -26.53
C LEU A 151 7.37 1.65 -25.27
N ILE A 152 6.46 2.63 -25.21
CA ILE A 152 5.54 2.81 -24.08
C ILE A 152 4.64 1.57 -23.93
N VAL A 153 4.08 1.04 -25.01
CA VAL A 153 3.26 -0.18 -24.97
C VAL A 153 4.10 -1.36 -24.48
N GLY A 154 5.33 -1.50 -24.94
CA GLY A 154 6.28 -2.49 -24.46
C GLY A 154 6.54 -2.40 -22.95
N ILE A 155 6.75 -1.18 -22.43
CA ILE A 155 6.95 -0.90 -21.01
C ILE A 155 5.67 -1.23 -20.20
N LEU A 156 4.51 -0.86 -20.70
CA LEU A 156 3.24 -1.16 -20.04
C LEU A 156 3.01 -2.67 -19.89
N VAL A 157 3.40 -3.46 -20.85
CA VAL A 157 3.19 -4.92 -20.83
C VAL A 157 4.30 -5.61 -20.03
N ASN A 158 5.58 -5.36 -20.37
CA ASN A 158 6.71 -6.12 -19.86
C ASN A 158 7.40 -5.45 -18.66
N GLY A 159 7.08 -4.20 -18.36
CA GLY A 159 7.79 -3.38 -17.38
C GLY A 159 8.92 -2.56 -17.99
N TYR A 160 9.39 -1.59 -17.23
CA TYR A 160 10.53 -0.76 -17.58
C TYR A 160 11.84 -1.49 -17.30
N LYS A 161 12.80 -1.34 -18.20
CA LYS A 161 14.20 -1.79 -18.02
C LYS A 161 15.12 -0.60 -18.32
N SER A 162 15.93 -0.24 -17.36
CA SER A 162 16.90 0.83 -17.52
C SER A 162 18.06 0.42 -18.41
N PRO A 163 18.50 1.29 -19.33
CA PRO A 163 19.74 1.08 -20.06
C PRO A 163 21.00 1.24 -19.17
N ASP A 164 20.88 1.94 -18.04
CA ASP A 164 21.99 2.19 -17.12
C ASP A 164 21.95 1.17 -15.96
N PRO A 165 22.99 0.31 -15.81
CA PRO A 165 23.08 -0.68 -14.73
C PRO A 165 23.06 -0.07 -13.33
N SER A 166 23.50 1.18 -13.16
CA SER A 166 23.61 1.83 -11.85
C SER A 166 22.24 2.13 -11.24
N ILE A 167 21.22 2.38 -12.05
CA ILE A 167 19.85 2.66 -11.61
C ILE A 167 18.87 1.50 -11.91
N SER A 168 19.29 0.49 -12.66
CA SER A 168 18.48 -0.67 -13.04
C SER A 168 17.88 -1.36 -11.81
N SER A 169 18.68 -1.61 -10.76
CA SER A 169 18.18 -2.21 -9.51
C SER A 169 17.11 -1.40 -8.78
N MET A 170 16.99 -0.11 -9.09
CA MET A 170 16.07 0.82 -8.43
C MET A 170 14.74 0.96 -9.19
N ILE A 171 14.80 0.97 -10.53
CA ILE A 171 13.66 1.35 -11.36
C ILE A 171 13.17 0.25 -12.30
N ASP A 172 13.93 -0.82 -12.48
CA ASP A 172 13.49 -1.95 -13.30
C ASP A 172 12.30 -2.67 -12.68
N GLY A 173 11.29 -2.93 -13.49
CA GLY A 173 10.12 -3.67 -13.07
C GLY A 173 8.81 -3.06 -13.55
N GLY A 174 7.75 -3.42 -12.86
CA GLY A 174 6.39 -3.00 -13.23
C GLY A 174 5.84 -3.84 -14.40
N GLY A 175 4.93 -3.23 -15.15
CA GLY A 175 4.25 -3.87 -16.27
C GLY A 175 3.13 -4.83 -15.88
N ILE A 176 2.21 -5.06 -16.81
CA ILE A 176 1.05 -5.95 -16.60
C ILE A 176 1.50 -7.38 -16.31
N MET A 177 2.57 -7.85 -16.95
CA MET A 177 3.08 -9.20 -16.75
C MET A 177 3.56 -9.46 -15.32
N SER A 178 4.12 -8.47 -14.65
CA SER A 178 4.49 -8.59 -13.22
C SER A 178 3.26 -8.77 -12.32
N MET A 179 2.12 -8.20 -12.72
CA MET A 179 0.87 -8.27 -11.96
C MET A 179 0.12 -9.59 -12.17
N VAL A 180 0.40 -10.35 -13.24
CA VAL A 180 -0.24 -11.66 -13.51
C VAL A 180 -0.02 -12.62 -12.33
N ARG A 181 1.19 -12.68 -11.80
CA ARG A 181 1.49 -13.51 -10.63
C ARG A 181 0.67 -13.08 -9.39
N VAL A 182 0.55 -11.79 -9.16
CA VAL A 182 -0.23 -11.23 -8.05
C VAL A 182 -1.72 -11.55 -8.26
N ALA A 183 -2.24 -11.37 -9.48
CA ALA A 183 -3.62 -11.69 -9.83
C ALA A 183 -3.92 -13.19 -9.61
N LEU A 184 -3.02 -14.08 -10.00
CA LEU A 184 -3.15 -15.53 -9.74
C LEU A 184 -3.20 -15.84 -8.24
N ILE A 185 -2.32 -15.23 -7.44
CA ILE A 185 -2.31 -15.42 -5.99
C ILE A 185 -3.65 -14.94 -5.40
N ILE A 186 -4.14 -13.78 -5.79
CA ILE A 186 -5.41 -13.24 -5.31
C ILE A 186 -6.57 -14.17 -5.71
N THR A 187 -6.60 -14.64 -6.95
CA THR A 187 -7.66 -15.54 -7.46
C THR A 187 -7.68 -16.86 -6.68
N ILE A 188 -6.52 -17.47 -6.47
CA ILE A 188 -6.41 -18.71 -5.67
C ILE A 188 -6.83 -18.45 -4.22
N SER A 189 -6.36 -17.35 -3.61
CA SER A 189 -6.74 -16.98 -2.23
C SER A 189 -8.24 -16.75 -2.09
N SER A 190 -8.86 -16.09 -3.06
CA SER A 190 -10.32 -15.88 -3.09
C SER A 190 -11.08 -17.20 -3.22
N SER A 191 -10.54 -18.16 -3.96
CA SER A 191 -11.12 -19.51 -4.08
C SER A 191 -11.12 -20.25 -2.72
N TYR A 192 -10.05 -20.13 -1.93
CA TYR A 192 -10.02 -20.68 -0.56
C TYR A 192 -11.09 -20.04 0.33
N SER A 193 -11.27 -18.74 0.24
CA SER A 193 -12.32 -18.02 0.97
C SER A 193 -13.71 -18.57 0.63
N GLY A 194 -14.01 -18.78 -0.66
CA GLY A 194 -15.27 -19.39 -1.10
C GLY A 194 -15.45 -20.84 -0.62
N ILE A 195 -14.37 -21.64 -0.60
CA ILE A 195 -14.42 -23.02 -0.06
C ILE A 195 -14.74 -23.01 1.44
N PHE A 196 -14.12 -22.13 2.22
CA PHE A 196 -14.39 -22.03 3.66
C PHE A 196 -15.83 -21.63 3.95
N GLU A 197 -16.39 -20.72 3.16
CA GLU A 197 -17.78 -20.32 3.28
C GLU A 197 -18.73 -21.45 2.85
N GLY A 198 -18.52 -22.04 1.69
CA GLY A 198 -19.37 -23.10 1.13
C GLY A 198 -19.36 -24.41 1.94
N THR A 199 -18.26 -24.74 2.57
CA THR A 199 -18.14 -25.95 3.43
C THR A 199 -18.63 -25.72 4.86
N GLY A 200 -18.90 -24.47 5.25
CA GLY A 200 -19.26 -24.11 6.61
C GLY A 200 -18.14 -24.36 7.64
N LEU A 201 -16.90 -24.53 7.19
CA LEU A 201 -15.75 -24.81 8.05
C LEU A 201 -15.56 -23.75 9.13
N LEU A 202 -15.89 -22.49 8.80
CA LEU A 202 -15.79 -21.38 9.72
C LEU A 202 -16.96 -21.26 10.71
N ASN A 203 -18.04 -22.00 10.56
CA ASN A 203 -19.22 -21.89 11.43
C ASN A 203 -18.90 -22.20 12.90
N GLY A 204 -18.04 -23.20 13.14
CA GLY A 204 -17.57 -23.52 14.49
C GLY A 204 -16.70 -22.41 15.08
N LEU A 205 -15.93 -21.72 14.25
CA LEU A 205 -15.10 -20.59 14.66
C LEU A 205 -15.97 -19.37 14.95
N LYS A 206 -16.95 -19.06 14.09
CA LYS A 206 -17.93 -17.97 14.30
C LYS A 206 -18.65 -18.11 15.64
N SER A 207 -19.15 -19.29 15.95
CA SER A 207 -19.83 -19.57 17.22
C SER A 207 -18.94 -19.35 18.43
N LYS A 208 -17.68 -19.77 18.36
CA LYS A 208 -16.70 -19.53 19.43
C LYS A 208 -16.34 -18.05 19.56
N MET A 209 -16.18 -17.33 18.45
CA MET A 209 -15.88 -15.91 18.47
C MET A 209 -17.03 -15.08 19.08
N GLY A 210 -18.29 -15.43 18.82
CA GLY A 210 -19.44 -14.82 19.51
C GLY A 210 -19.40 -15.00 21.03
N SER A 211 -18.90 -16.14 21.52
CA SER A 211 -18.72 -16.37 22.95
C SER A 211 -17.52 -15.59 23.52
N VAL A 212 -16.46 -15.43 22.75
CA VAL A 212 -15.28 -14.65 23.12
C VAL A 212 -15.60 -13.17 23.17
N SER A 213 -16.37 -12.66 22.19
CA SER A 213 -16.79 -11.25 22.11
C SER A 213 -17.59 -10.80 23.34
N ARG A 214 -18.32 -11.70 24.00
CA ARG A 214 -19.02 -11.42 25.26
C ARG A 214 -18.10 -11.28 26.46
N LYS A 215 -16.89 -11.82 26.39
CA LYS A 215 -15.88 -11.77 27.48
C LYS A 215 -14.86 -10.66 27.27
N ILE A 216 -14.55 -10.37 26.00
CA ILE A 216 -13.63 -9.33 25.57
C ILE A 216 -14.44 -8.33 24.74
N THR A 217 -13.96 -7.16 24.44
CA THR A 217 -14.65 -6.22 23.55
C THR A 217 -14.75 -6.77 22.11
N VAL A 218 -15.70 -6.28 21.32
CA VAL A 218 -15.83 -6.63 19.89
C VAL A 218 -14.51 -6.38 19.17
N PHE A 219 -13.92 -5.18 19.34
CA PHE A 219 -12.62 -4.85 18.78
C PHE A 219 -11.52 -5.84 19.20
N GLY A 220 -11.45 -6.21 20.48
CA GLY A 220 -10.47 -7.20 20.96
C GLY A 220 -10.65 -8.57 20.29
N THR A 221 -11.87 -8.97 19.99
CA THR A 221 -12.17 -10.21 19.25
C THR A 221 -11.73 -10.12 17.80
N ILE A 222 -11.98 -9.00 17.12
CA ILE A 222 -11.53 -8.75 15.76
C ILE A 222 -10.00 -8.79 15.72
N LEU A 223 -9.33 -8.12 16.65
CA LEU A 223 -7.86 -8.08 16.74
C LEU A 223 -7.27 -9.47 16.92
N MET A 224 -7.80 -10.28 17.85
CA MET A 224 -7.34 -11.66 18.06
C MET A 224 -7.56 -12.53 16.83
N THR A 225 -8.70 -12.38 16.17
CA THR A 225 -9.00 -13.10 14.92
C THR A 225 -8.05 -12.68 13.81
N SER A 226 -7.73 -11.40 13.71
CA SER A 226 -6.78 -10.84 12.74
C SER A 226 -5.37 -11.38 12.94
N MET A 227 -4.92 -11.48 14.19
CA MET A 227 -3.62 -12.08 14.51
C MET A 227 -3.55 -13.55 14.07
N VAL A 228 -4.58 -14.32 14.38
CA VAL A 228 -4.65 -15.74 13.97
C VAL A 228 -4.77 -15.87 12.45
N ALA A 229 -5.64 -15.07 11.82
CA ALA A 229 -5.78 -15.05 10.37
C ALA A 229 -4.48 -14.66 9.67
N GLY A 230 -3.76 -13.66 10.18
CA GLY A 230 -2.45 -13.25 9.66
C GLY A 230 -1.38 -14.33 9.76
N MET A 231 -1.39 -15.12 10.82
CA MET A 231 -0.46 -16.27 10.97
C MET A 231 -0.74 -17.39 9.95
N VAL A 232 -2.01 -17.58 9.58
CA VAL A 232 -2.43 -18.66 8.68
C VAL A 232 -2.45 -18.25 7.22
N ALA A 233 -2.86 -17.02 6.95
CA ALA A 233 -3.20 -16.59 5.59
C ALA A 233 -2.00 -16.25 4.69
N CYS A 234 -0.80 -16.08 5.22
CA CYS A 234 0.42 -15.72 4.47
C CYS A 234 0.28 -14.49 3.53
N ASN A 235 -0.90 -13.89 3.43
CA ASN A 235 -1.15 -12.66 2.68
C ASN A 235 -2.32 -11.87 3.30
N GLN A 236 -2.22 -10.56 3.22
CA GLN A 236 -3.15 -9.61 3.85
C GLN A 236 -4.57 -9.72 3.28
N THR A 237 -4.72 -9.91 1.97
CA THR A 237 -6.03 -10.02 1.31
C THR A 237 -6.85 -11.18 1.87
N LEU A 238 -6.23 -12.36 2.00
CA LEU A 238 -6.89 -13.53 2.57
C LEU A 238 -7.18 -13.33 4.06
N ALA A 239 -6.26 -12.74 4.82
CA ALA A 239 -6.49 -12.43 6.23
C ALA A 239 -7.71 -11.51 6.40
N THR A 240 -7.82 -10.45 5.60
CA THR A 240 -8.96 -9.53 5.63
C THR A 240 -10.27 -10.24 5.32
N MET A 241 -10.31 -11.08 4.28
CA MET A 241 -11.49 -11.87 3.94
C MET A 241 -11.90 -12.84 5.04
N LEU A 242 -10.93 -13.52 5.69
CA LEU A 242 -11.21 -14.42 6.79
C LEU A 242 -11.77 -13.70 8.02
N VAL A 243 -11.22 -12.53 8.35
CA VAL A 243 -11.70 -11.72 9.46
C VAL A 243 -13.13 -11.23 9.20
N ASP A 244 -13.41 -10.75 7.99
CA ASP A 244 -14.76 -10.38 7.58
C ASP A 244 -15.73 -11.55 7.76
N GLN A 245 -15.42 -12.71 7.19
CA GLN A 245 -16.28 -13.89 7.28
C GLN A 245 -16.56 -14.36 8.71
N VAL A 246 -15.59 -14.21 9.61
CA VAL A 246 -15.73 -14.67 11.00
C VAL A 246 -16.38 -13.62 11.90
N CYS A 247 -16.10 -12.35 11.70
CA CYS A 247 -16.42 -11.28 12.64
C CYS A 247 -17.56 -10.36 12.20
N LYS A 248 -18.02 -10.39 10.93
CA LYS A 248 -19.05 -9.47 10.42
C LYS A 248 -20.35 -9.46 11.22
N ASP A 249 -20.70 -10.57 11.85
CA ASP A 249 -21.92 -10.70 12.65
C ASP A 249 -21.77 -10.16 14.10
N LEU A 250 -20.55 -9.75 14.50
CA LEU A 250 -20.27 -9.26 15.86
C LEU A 250 -20.54 -7.78 16.04
N GLU A 251 -20.45 -6.98 14.96
CA GLU A 251 -20.69 -5.54 14.98
C GLU A 251 -21.76 -5.19 13.94
N PRO A 252 -22.93 -4.73 14.37
CA PRO A 252 -24.03 -4.38 13.45
C PRO A 252 -23.76 -3.09 12.66
N ASP A 253 -22.93 -2.18 13.20
CA ASP A 253 -22.52 -0.97 12.50
C ASP A 253 -21.37 -1.28 11.54
N GLN A 254 -21.70 -1.36 10.25
CA GLN A 254 -20.76 -1.68 9.18
C GLN A 254 -19.59 -0.69 9.10
N GLN A 255 -19.82 0.59 9.39
CA GLN A 255 -18.77 1.60 9.35
C GLN A 255 -17.78 1.42 10.52
N ARG A 256 -18.30 1.11 11.70
CA ARG A 256 -17.46 0.79 12.86
C ARG A 256 -16.69 -0.51 12.64
N PHE A 257 -17.34 -1.52 12.09
CA PHE A 257 -16.69 -2.78 11.73
C PHE A 257 -15.54 -2.57 10.73
N ALA A 258 -15.76 -1.75 9.68
CA ALA A 258 -14.72 -1.40 8.71
C ALA A 258 -13.49 -0.79 9.38
N ILE A 259 -13.70 0.17 10.31
CA ILE A 259 -12.61 0.84 11.02
C ILE A 259 -11.88 -0.15 11.95
N ASP A 260 -12.60 -1.01 12.65
CA ASP A 260 -12.02 -2.01 13.53
C ASP A 260 -11.21 -3.04 12.76
N MET A 261 -11.68 -3.44 11.57
CA MET A 261 -10.92 -4.30 10.64
C MET A 261 -9.63 -3.61 10.17
N GLU A 262 -9.72 -2.36 9.70
CA GLU A 262 -8.54 -1.63 9.24
C GLU A 262 -7.54 -1.38 10.37
N ASN A 263 -8.01 -1.17 11.61
CA ASN A 263 -7.14 -1.00 12.77
C ASN A 263 -6.49 -2.30 13.26
N SER A 264 -6.93 -3.46 12.77
CA SER A 264 -6.47 -4.76 13.25
C SER A 264 -5.80 -5.64 12.21
N VAL A 265 -6.21 -5.56 10.93
CA VAL A 265 -5.71 -6.42 9.84
C VAL A 265 -4.70 -5.68 8.97
N ILE A 266 -4.85 -4.36 8.81
CA ILE A 266 -4.00 -3.48 8.01
C ILE A 266 -3.09 -2.66 8.93
#